data_6e2efdedaab618d9506e90f480c5cd60
#
_entry.id   6e2efdedaab618d9506e90f480c5cd60
#
_cell.length_a   1.000
_cell.length_b   1.000
_cell.length_c   1.000
_cell.angle_alpha   90.00
_cell.angle_beta   90.00
_cell.angle_gamma   90.00
#
_symmetry.space_group_name_H-M   'P 1'
#
loop_
_entity.id
_entity.type
_entity.pdbx_description
1 polymer ?
#
loop_
_entity_poly.entity_id
_entity_poly.type
_entity_poly.pdbx_seq_one_letter_code
_entity_poly.pdbx_strand_id
1 'polypeptide(L)'
;RISLVMIVKNEERSLEKCLRSAASLVDEMIIADTGSTDGTKAIAERMGARVWDYKWTNDFSAARNYALSHSSGDWNLILDADEILRPFQRDELEQAMGRYVKHHGASWMGAITRYDVYPDGEGTSVSVSSIPRLLPAGMRYTGIIHEQPDTEYPCYKLPLEADHDGYLRGDKGERNLSYLEEAVKRCP
;
A
#
# COMPACT_ATOMS: atom_id res chain seq x y z
N ARG A 1 16.94 2.39 -5.48
CA ARG A 1 15.97 1.40 -5.94
C ARG A 1 14.65 1.57 -5.19
N ILE A 2 13.53 1.30 -5.86
CA ILE A 2 12.18 1.36 -5.28
C ILE A 2 11.54 -0.03 -5.40
N SER A 3 11.07 -0.58 -4.28
CA SER A 3 10.28 -1.81 -4.25
C SER A 3 8.80 -1.47 -4.07
N LEU A 4 7.91 -2.02 -4.89
CA LEU A 4 6.49 -2.06 -4.56
C LEU A 4 6.28 -3.18 -3.54
N VAL A 5 5.62 -2.86 -2.42
CA VAL A 5 5.35 -3.83 -1.36
C VAL A 5 3.86 -3.84 -1.03
N MET A 6 3.24 -5.00 -1.10
CA MET A 6 1.80 -5.16 -0.94
C MET A 6 1.46 -6.36 -0.04
N ILE A 7 0.32 -6.28 0.62
CA ILE A 7 -0.40 -7.43 1.19
C ILE A 7 -1.71 -7.59 0.44
N VAL A 8 -2.07 -8.81 0.07
CA VAL A 8 -3.27 -9.06 -0.74
C VAL A 8 -4.08 -10.23 -0.21
N LYS A 9 -5.39 -10.20 -0.49
CA LYS A 9 -6.30 -11.34 -0.29
C LYS A 9 -7.52 -11.20 -1.18
N ASN A 10 -7.70 -12.10 -2.14
CA ASN A 10 -8.85 -12.16 -3.05
C ASN A 10 -9.07 -10.83 -3.81
N GLU A 11 -8.03 -10.38 -4.51
CA GLU A 11 -8.00 -9.10 -5.24
C GLU A 11 -7.86 -9.30 -6.77
N GLU A 12 -8.32 -10.43 -7.32
CA GLU A 12 -8.19 -10.75 -8.75
C GLU A 12 -8.77 -9.67 -9.68
N ARG A 13 -9.75 -8.88 -9.21
CA ARG A 13 -10.42 -7.85 -10.01
C ARG A 13 -9.62 -6.56 -10.19
N SER A 14 -8.79 -6.21 -9.21
CA SER A 14 -8.10 -4.91 -9.12
C SER A 14 -6.59 -5.03 -9.23
N LEU A 15 -6.00 -6.12 -8.74
CA LEU A 15 -4.56 -6.29 -8.60
C LEU A 15 -3.78 -6.03 -9.90
N GLU A 16 -4.25 -6.54 -11.05
CA GLU A 16 -3.54 -6.34 -12.32
C GLU A 16 -3.43 -4.85 -12.69
N LYS A 17 -4.51 -4.08 -12.48
CA LYS A 17 -4.52 -2.64 -12.76
C LYS A 17 -3.57 -1.89 -11.83
N CYS A 18 -3.59 -2.24 -10.53
CA CYS A 18 -2.69 -1.67 -9.54
C CYS A 18 -1.22 -1.91 -9.92
N LEU A 19 -0.85 -3.17 -10.18
CA LEU A 19 0.53 -3.53 -10.55
C LEU A 19 0.99 -2.84 -11.84
N ARG A 20 0.13 -2.77 -12.86
CA ARG A 20 0.43 -2.06 -14.12
C ARG A 20 0.68 -0.58 -13.88
N SER A 21 -0.08 0.06 -13.00
CA SER A 21 0.06 1.48 -12.72
C SER A 21 1.39 1.83 -12.04
N ALA A 22 1.94 0.91 -11.26
CA ALA A 22 3.20 1.08 -10.55
C ALA A 22 4.44 0.57 -11.33
N ALA A 23 4.24 -0.28 -12.34
CA ALA A 23 5.32 -1.06 -12.98
C ALA A 23 6.48 -0.22 -13.50
N SER A 24 6.21 0.98 -14.06
CA SER A 24 7.26 1.87 -14.57
C SER A 24 8.01 2.63 -13.48
N LEU A 25 7.49 2.64 -12.26
CA LEU A 25 8.03 3.44 -11.15
C LEU A 25 8.94 2.61 -10.22
N VAL A 26 8.86 1.26 -10.29
CA VAL A 26 9.50 0.37 -9.31
C VAL A 26 10.49 -0.59 -9.97
N ASP A 27 11.45 -1.06 -9.19
CA ASP A 27 12.49 -1.99 -9.65
C ASP A 27 12.13 -3.45 -9.34
N GLU A 28 11.22 -3.68 -8.42
CA GLU A 28 10.69 -4.99 -8.04
C GLU A 28 9.30 -4.87 -7.41
N MET A 29 8.55 -5.96 -7.43
CA MET A 29 7.23 -6.06 -6.81
C MET A 29 7.23 -7.22 -5.82
N ILE A 30 6.90 -6.93 -4.57
CA ILE A 30 6.88 -7.87 -3.43
C ILE A 30 5.45 -7.97 -2.93
N ILE A 31 4.89 -9.17 -2.91
CA ILE A 31 3.52 -9.41 -2.50
C ILE A 31 3.49 -10.49 -1.41
N ALA A 32 2.91 -10.18 -0.26
CA ALA A 32 2.52 -11.18 0.71
C ALA A 32 1.03 -11.52 0.51
N ASP A 33 0.76 -12.73 0.07
CA ASP A 33 -0.60 -13.27 -0.05
C ASP A 33 -1.06 -13.81 1.30
N THR A 34 -2.17 -13.28 1.82
CA THR A 34 -2.70 -13.62 3.14
C THR A 34 -3.77 -14.72 3.08
N GLY A 35 -3.74 -15.55 2.04
CA GLY A 35 -4.63 -16.70 1.85
C GLY A 35 -5.72 -16.46 0.81
N SER A 36 -5.32 -16.01 -0.40
CA SER A 36 -6.23 -15.91 -1.54
C SER A 36 -6.68 -17.29 -2.04
N THR A 37 -7.92 -17.35 -2.45
CA THR A 37 -8.57 -18.56 -3.02
C THR A 37 -9.02 -18.35 -4.47
N ASP A 38 -8.82 -17.14 -5.01
CA ASP A 38 -9.13 -16.70 -6.37
C ASP A 38 -7.87 -16.63 -7.26
N GLY A 39 -7.94 -15.92 -8.38
CA GLY A 39 -6.84 -15.73 -9.32
C GLY A 39 -5.73 -14.78 -8.88
N THR A 40 -5.79 -14.20 -7.68
CA THR A 40 -4.87 -13.15 -7.18
C THR A 40 -3.39 -13.53 -7.36
N LYS A 41 -2.98 -14.72 -6.88
CA LYS A 41 -1.57 -15.17 -6.94
C LYS A 41 -1.09 -15.33 -8.38
N ALA A 42 -1.90 -15.97 -9.22
CA ALA A 42 -1.56 -16.17 -10.63
C ALA A 42 -1.42 -14.84 -11.39
N ILE A 43 -2.23 -13.84 -11.05
CA ILE A 43 -2.12 -12.48 -11.61
C ILE A 43 -0.81 -11.84 -11.17
N ALA A 44 -0.49 -11.89 -9.87
CA ALA A 44 0.73 -11.31 -9.33
C ALA A 44 2.00 -11.89 -10.01
N GLU A 45 2.08 -13.21 -10.10
CA GLU A 45 3.21 -13.91 -10.72
C GLU A 45 3.32 -13.58 -12.23
N ARG A 46 2.20 -13.56 -12.96
CA ARG A 46 2.18 -13.18 -14.38
C ARG A 46 2.66 -11.74 -14.61
N MET A 47 2.42 -10.86 -13.64
CA MET A 47 2.90 -9.47 -13.66
C MET A 47 4.36 -9.32 -13.22
N GLY A 48 5.06 -10.41 -12.92
CA GLY A 48 6.47 -10.41 -12.52
C GLY A 48 6.71 -10.10 -11.04
N ALA A 49 5.66 -10.11 -10.22
CA ALA A 49 5.81 -9.95 -8.78
C ALA A 49 6.35 -11.24 -8.14
N ARG A 50 7.18 -11.07 -7.09
CA ARG A 50 7.54 -12.16 -6.20
C ARG A 50 6.46 -12.29 -5.12
N VAL A 51 5.87 -13.48 -5.03
CA VAL A 51 4.75 -13.77 -4.13
C VAL A 51 5.19 -14.69 -3.01
N TRP A 52 4.86 -14.34 -1.77
CA TRP A 52 5.05 -15.16 -0.59
C TRP A 52 3.72 -15.42 0.11
N ASP A 53 3.51 -16.64 0.52
CA ASP A 53 2.37 -16.99 1.35
C ASP A 53 2.59 -16.51 2.78
N TYR A 54 1.62 -15.79 3.32
CA TYR A 54 1.59 -15.37 4.70
C TYR A 54 0.35 -15.91 5.40
N LYS A 55 0.54 -16.70 6.46
CA LYS A 55 -0.59 -17.16 7.25
C LYS A 55 -1.21 -16.00 8.02
N TRP A 56 -2.43 -15.65 7.69
CA TRP A 56 -3.13 -14.53 8.31
C TRP A 56 -3.27 -14.72 9.84
N THR A 57 -2.90 -13.70 10.59
CA THR A 57 -2.88 -13.68 12.06
C THR A 57 -3.77 -12.61 12.67
N ASN A 58 -4.71 -12.04 11.91
CA ASN A 58 -5.55 -10.91 12.29
C ASN A 58 -4.73 -9.65 12.68
N ASP A 59 -3.62 -9.45 11.98
CA ASP A 59 -2.69 -8.35 12.24
C ASP A 59 -2.14 -7.83 10.91
N PHE A 60 -2.60 -6.65 10.51
CA PHE A 60 -2.19 -6.00 9.26
C PHE A 60 -0.72 -5.56 9.32
N SER A 61 -0.26 -5.04 10.47
CA SER A 61 1.13 -4.62 10.60
C SER A 61 2.10 -5.79 10.50
N ALA A 62 1.76 -6.93 11.08
CA ALA A 62 2.57 -8.14 10.99
C ALA A 62 2.68 -8.65 9.55
N ALA A 63 1.57 -8.67 8.80
CA ALA A 63 1.58 -9.05 7.39
C ALA A 63 2.39 -8.07 6.53
N ARG A 64 2.24 -6.75 6.76
CA ARG A 64 2.99 -5.72 6.04
C ARG A 64 4.48 -5.77 6.36
N ASN A 65 4.85 -5.98 7.63
CA ASN A 65 6.25 -6.16 8.05
C ASN A 65 6.87 -7.42 7.45
N TYR A 66 6.08 -8.50 7.31
CA TYR A 66 6.52 -9.69 6.61
C TYR A 66 6.81 -9.40 5.13
N ALA A 67 5.91 -8.70 4.42
CA ALA A 67 6.14 -8.29 3.04
C ALA A 67 7.39 -7.41 2.92
N LEU A 68 7.54 -6.40 3.79
CA LEU A 68 8.71 -5.51 3.83
C LEU A 68 10.02 -6.25 4.06
N SER A 69 10.02 -7.37 4.80
CA SER A 69 11.24 -8.15 5.05
C SER A 69 11.82 -8.81 3.80
N HIS A 70 11.03 -8.91 2.72
CA HIS A 70 11.45 -9.45 1.42
C HIS A 70 11.87 -8.38 0.40
N SER A 71 11.71 -7.11 0.74
CA SER A 71 12.11 -5.97 -0.08
C SER A 71 13.63 -5.81 -0.11
N SER A 72 14.17 -5.43 -1.27
CA SER A 72 15.60 -5.12 -1.44
C SER A 72 15.86 -3.68 -1.91
N GLY A 73 14.82 -2.87 -2.03
CA GLY A 73 14.92 -1.46 -2.43
C GLY A 73 15.39 -0.56 -1.29
N ASP A 74 15.97 0.58 -1.66
CA ASP A 74 16.29 1.67 -0.73
C ASP A 74 15.03 2.37 -0.23
N TRP A 75 13.97 2.27 -1.03
CA TRP A 75 12.64 2.81 -0.78
C TRP A 75 11.57 1.77 -1.06
N ASN A 76 10.50 1.82 -0.28
CA ASN A 76 9.33 0.94 -0.41
C ASN A 76 8.10 1.79 -0.76
N LEU A 77 7.53 1.57 -1.94
CA LEU A 77 6.22 2.09 -2.31
C LEU A 77 5.17 1.09 -1.82
N ILE A 78 4.30 1.54 -0.92
CA ILE A 78 3.25 0.72 -0.35
C ILE A 78 1.94 1.04 -1.05
N LEU A 79 1.28 0.03 -1.61
CA LEU A 79 -0.05 0.18 -2.21
C LEU A 79 -0.97 -0.93 -1.72
N ASP A 80 -2.25 -0.61 -1.65
CA ASP A 80 -3.31 -1.59 -1.54
C ASP A 80 -3.79 -1.97 -2.95
N ALA A 81 -4.33 -3.17 -3.14
CA ALA A 81 -4.63 -3.70 -4.48
C ALA A 81 -5.74 -2.92 -5.24
N ASP A 82 -6.49 -2.10 -4.52
CA ASP A 82 -7.54 -1.20 -5.04
C ASP A 82 -7.07 0.27 -5.16
N GLU A 83 -5.77 0.53 -5.01
CA GLU A 83 -5.14 1.83 -5.27
C GLU A 83 -4.46 1.79 -6.64
N ILE A 84 -4.93 2.61 -7.57
CA ILE A 84 -4.43 2.70 -8.93
C ILE A 84 -3.69 4.03 -9.09
N LEU A 85 -2.39 3.99 -9.26
CA LEU A 85 -1.61 5.21 -9.51
C LEU A 85 -2.03 5.85 -10.83
N ARG A 86 -2.20 7.16 -10.82
CA ARG A 86 -2.37 7.94 -12.04
C ARG A 86 -1.04 7.97 -12.82
N PRO A 87 -1.08 8.09 -14.15
CA PRO A 87 0.14 8.10 -14.97
C PRO A 87 1.17 9.11 -14.45
N PHE A 88 2.39 8.64 -14.21
CA PHE A 88 3.49 9.44 -13.72
C PHE A 88 4.83 8.94 -14.27
N GLN A 89 5.82 9.83 -14.44
CA GLN A 89 7.11 9.46 -14.95
C GLN A 89 8.10 9.19 -13.81
N ARG A 90 8.92 8.14 -13.96
CA ARG A 90 9.91 7.77 -12.96
C ARG A 90 10.91 8.88 -12.67
N ASP A 91 11.40 9.54 -13.71
CA ASP A 91 12.38 10.63 -13.59
C ASP A 91 11.85 11.79 -12.74
N GLU A 92 10.56 12.10 -12.87
CA GLU A 92 9.91 13.15 -12.08
C GLU A 92 9.80 12.73 -10.60
N LEU A 93 9.51 11.45 -10.34
CA LEU A 93 9.51 10.90 -8.98
C LEU A 93 10.90 10.99 -8.36
N GLU A 94 11.93 10.53 -9.08
CA GLU A 94 13.31 10.55 -8.61
C GLU A 94 13.81 11.98 -8.36
N GLN A 95 13.45 12.95 -9.21
CA GLN A 95 13.74 14.36 -8.98
C GLN A 95 13.04 14.91 -7.72
N ALA A 96 11.76 14.56 -7.51
CA ALA A 96 11.03 14.97 -6.33
C ALA A 96 11.66 14.38 -5.05
N MET A 97 11.99 13.09 -5.06
CA MET A 97 12.68 12.41 -3.97
C MET A 97 14.08 13.02 -3.72
N GLY A 98 14.84 13.29 -4.77
CA GLY A 98 16.18 13.84 -4.68
C GLY A 98 16.25 15.16 -3.91
N ARG A 99 15.21 16.00 -4.00
CA ARG A 99 15.13 17.24 -3.22
C ARG A 99 15.06 16.95 -1.72
N TYR A 100 14.30 15.95 -1.31
CA TYR A 100 14.17 15.58 0.11
C TYR A 100 15.38 14.80 0.61
N VAL A 101 15.89 13.87 -0.19
CA VAL A 101 17.13 13.12 0.14
C VAL A 101 18.31 14.05 0.39
N LYS A 102 18.45 15.12 -0.41
CA LYS A 102 19.51 16.11 -0.23
C LYS A 102 19.48 16.80 1.13
N HIS A 103 18.31 17.03 1.69
CA HIS A 103 18.14 17.76 2.95
C HIS A 103 17.98 16.83 4.18
N HIS A 104 17.45 15.61 3.99
CA HIS A 104 17.05 14.73 5.09
C HIS A 104 17.70 13.34 5.02
N GLY A 105 18.53 13.05 4.01
CA GLY A 105 19.03 11.68 3.79
C GLY A 105 17.85 10.72 3.52
N ALA A 106 17.81 9.61 4.23
CA ALA A 106 16.70 8.65 4.18
C ALA A 106 15.70 8.83 5.36
N SER A 107 15.83 9.90 6.17
CA SER A 107 15.02 10.10 7.38
C SER A 107 13.73 10.89 7.07
N TRP A 108 12.94 10.43 6.12
CA TRP A 108 11.65 11.03 5.76
C TRP A 108 10.74 9.99 5.07
N MET A 109 9.46 10.32 4.97
CA MET A 109 8.46 9.56 4.23
C MET A 109 7.84 10.41 3.12
N GLY A 110 7.36 9.74 2.08
CA GLY A 110 6.60 10.38 1.00
C GLY A 110 5.10 10.10 1.11
N ALA A 111 4.30 11.17 1.15
CA ALA A 111 2.84 11.06 1.05
C ALA A 111 2.40 11.24 -0.40
N ILE A 112 1.45 10.41 -0.82
CA ILE A 112 0.75 10.54 -2.09
C ILE A 112 -0.64 11.14 -1.87
N THR A 113 -1.20 11.75 -2.91
CA THR A 113 -2.61 12.18 -2.89
C THR A 113 -3.49 11.00 -3.31
N ARG A 114 -4.45 10.62 -2.47
CA ARG A 114 -5.41 9.56 -2.77
C ARG A 114 -6.81 10.14 -2.93
N TYR A 115 -7.48 9.74 -3.98
CA TYR A 115 -8.86 10.08 -4.31
C TYR A 115 -9.74 8.86 -3.99
N ASP A 116 -10.45 8.95 -2.87
CA ASP A 116 -11.36 7.90 -2.40
C ASP A 116 -12.74 8.11 -3.00
N VAL A 117 -13.22 7.15 -3.79
CA VAL A 117 -14.55 7.17 -4.41
C VAL A 117 -15.48 6.28 -3.59
N TYR A 118 -16.63 6.82 -3.19
CA TYR A 118 -17.64 6.08 -2.42
C TYR A 118 -19.05 6.42 -2.87
N PRO A 119 -20.03 5.52 -2.63
CA PRO A 119 -21.43 5.77 -2.96
C PRO A 119 -22.00 6.94 -2.16
N ASP A 120 -22.78 7.79 -2.82
CA ASP A 120 -23.48 8.92 -2.19
C ASP A 120 -24.88 9.06 -2.81
N GLY A 121 -25.87 8.46 -2.15
CA GLY A 121 -27.23 8.40 -2.71
C GLY A 121 -27.27 7.66 -4.07
N GLU A 122 -27.74 8.33 -5.12
CA GLU A 122 -27.77 7.79 -6.50
C GLU A 122 -26.47 8.07 -7.29
N GLY A 123 -25.46 8.70 -6.65
CA GLY A 123 -24.21 9.11 -7.28
C GLY A 123 -22.98 8.60 -6.53
N THR A 124 -21.87 9.28 -6.79
CA THR A 124 -20.60 9.03 -6.10
C THR A 124 -20.02 10.35 -5.60
N SER A 125 -19.44 10.30 -4.40
CA SER A 125 -18.63 11.39 -3.84
C SER A 125 -17.16 11.01 -3.86
N VAL A 126 -16.30 12.03 -3.86
CA VAL A 126 -14.85 11.86 -3.83
C VAL A 126 -14.28 12.60 -2.64
N SER A 127 -13.55 11.91 -1.76
CA SER A 127 -12.71 12.57 -0.77
C SER A 127 -11.25 12.53 -1.20
N VAL A 128 -10.50 13.53 -0.78
CA VAL A 128 -9.07 13.64 -1.11
C VAL A 128 -8.28 13.58 0.18
N SER A 129 -7.37 12.62 0.26
CA SER A 129 -6.50 12.42 1.41
C SER A 129 -5.03 12.44 1.01
N SER A 130 -4.16 12.74 1.97
CA SER A 130 -2.71 12.62 1.80
C SER A 130 -2.22 11.52 2.73
N ILE A 131 -1.67 10.45 2.17
CA ILE A 131 -1.29 9.25 2.91
C ILE A 131 0.18 8.90 2.69
N PRO A 132 0.93 8.51 3.74
CA PRO A 132 2.30 8.04 3.58
C PRO A 132 2.30 6.71 2.83
N ARG A 133 2.92 6.69 1.65
CA ARG A 133 3.03 5.49 0.80
C ARG A 133 4.46 5.21 0.33
N LEU A 134 5.37 6.16 0.40
CA LEU A 134 6.78 5.93 0.10
C LEU A 134 7.60 5.99 1.40
N LEU A 135 8.20 4.87 1.76
CA LEU A 135 8.93 4.68 3.01
C LEU A 135 10.39 4.30 2.73
N PRO A 136 11.37 4.79 3.51
CA PRO A 136 12.74 4.32 3.41
C PRO A 136 12.86 2.86 3.85
N ALA A 137 13.94 2.19 3.38
CA ALA A 137 14.27 0.84 3.82
C ALA A 137 14.39 0.74 5.34
N GLY A 138 14.07 -0.44 5.88
CA GLY A 138 14.14 -0.71 7.32
C GLY A 138 12.94 -0.19 8.13
N MET A 139 12.02 0.54 7.51
CA MET A 139 10.80 0.99 8.16
C MET A 139 9.89 -0.19 8.52
N ARG A 140 9.19 -0.07 9.64
CA ARG A 140 8.19 -1.03 10.11
C ARG A 140 6.84 -0.37 10.33
N TYR A 141 5.81 -1.18 10.34
CA TYR A 141 4.45 -0.79 10.71
C TYR A 141 4.11 -1.29 12.11
N THR A 142 3.25 -0.55 12.79
CA THR A 142 2.64 -0.89 14.08
C THR A 142 1.14 -0.69 14.01
N GLY A 143 0.39 -1.38 14.87
CA GLY A 143 -1.07 -1.37 14.90
C GLY A 143 -1.70 -2.56 14.17
N ILE A 144 -2.60 -3.26 14.87
CA ILE A 144 -3.28 -4.47 14.36
C ILE A 144 -4.18 -4.11 13.17
N ILE A 145 -4.88 -2.98 13.26
CA ILE A 145 -5.71 -2.39 12.21
C ILE A 145 -5.40 -0.89 12.14
N HIS A 146 -5.59 -0.29 10.96
CA HIS A 146 -5.15 1.08 10.67
C HIS A 146 -3.66 1.28 10.96
N GLU A 147 -2.88 0.30 10.54
CA GLU A 147 -1.45 0.25 10.77
C GLU A 147 -0.75 1.51 10.24
N GLN A 148 0.18 2.02 11.02
CA GLN A 148 0.96 3.21 10.72
C GLN A 148 2.45 2.89 10.70
N PRO A 149 3.26 3.59 9.91
CA PRO A 149 4.71 3.52 10.03
C PRO A 149 5.16 3.86 11.46
N ASP A 150 6.00 3.00 12.03
CA ASP A 150 6.54 3.16 13.40
C ASP A 150 7.72 4.13 13.37
N THR A 151 7.42 5.42 13.24
CA THR A 151 8.45 6.46 13.12
C THR A 151 7.86 7.86 13.33
N GLU A 152 8.74 8.77 13.75
CA GLU A 152 8.49 10.21 13.80
C GLU A 152 9.12 10.95 12.61
N TYR A 153 9.52 10.26 11.56
CA TYR A 153 10.08 10.91 10.39
C TYR A 153 9.07 11.88 9.75
N PRO A 154 9.53 13.04 9.29
CA PRO A 154 8.66 13.96 8.58
C PRO A 154 8.12 13.32 7.29
N CYS A 155 6.87 13.64 6.98
CA CYS A 155 6.21 13.15 5.77
C CYS A 155 6.02 14.30 4.78
N TYR A 156 6.60 14.17 3.59
CA TYR A 156 6.53 15.19 2.55
C TYR A 156 5.66 14.75 1.39
N LYS A 157 4.88 15.69 0.86
CA LYS A 157 4.01 15.43 -0.27
C LYS A 157 4.84 15.17 -1.54
N LEU A 158 4.58 14.02 -2.16
CA LEU A 158 5.09 13.67 -3.49
C LEU A 158 4.05 14.01 -4.58
N PRO A 159 4.48 14.24 -5.82
CA PRO A 159 3.57 14.50 -6.93
C PRO A 159 2.95 13.20 -7.48
N LEU A 160 2.74 12.21 -6.64
CA LEU A 160 2.04 10.97 -6.97
C LEU A 160 0.59 11.05 -6.53
N GLU A 161 -0.29 10.57 -7.40
CA GLU A 161 -1.73 10.51 -7.16
C GLU A 161 -2.24 9.08 -7.39
N ALA A 162 -3.22 8.65 -6.61
CA ALA A 162 -3.88 7.36 -6.74
C ALA A 162 -5.40 7.50 -6.66
N ASP A 163 -6.10 6.77 -7.52
CA ASP A 163 -7.54 6.57 -7.39
C ASP A 163 -7.77 5.29 -6.54
N HIS A 164 -8.72 5.36 -5.61
CA HIS A 164 -9.10 4.25 -4.74
C HIS A 164 -10.61 4.05 -4.80
N ASP A 165 -11.03 2.89 -5.29
CA ASP A 165 -12.44 2.52 -5.48
C ASP A 165 -12.94 1.47 -4.47
N GLY A 166 -12.13 1.13 -3.49
CA GLY A 166 -12.41 0.08 -2.52
C GLY A 166 -13.69 0.29 -1.70
N TYR A 167 -14.16 1.52 -1.55
CA TYR A 167 -15.41 1.82 -0.85
C TYR A 167 -16.67 1.54 -1.68
N LEU A 168 -16.56 1.37 -2.99
CA LEU A 168 -17.66 0.91 -3.83
C LEU A 168 -18.01 -0.57 -3.58
N ARG A 169 -17.20 -1.27 -2.81
CA ARG A 169 -17.38 -2.67 -2.42
C ARG A 169 -17.95 -2.74 -1.02
N GLY A 170 -19.21 -3.20 -0.89
CA GLY A 170 -19.98 -3.14 0.36
C GLY A 170 -19.53 -4.08 1.50
N ASP A 171 -18.49 -4.90 1.34
CA ASP A 171 -18.11 -5.97 2.26
C ASP A 171 -17.01 -5.62 3.29
N LYS A 172 -16.36 -4.45 3.15
CA LYS A 172 -15.24 -4.07 4.01
C LYS A 172 -15.67 -3.62 5.42
N GLY A 173 -16.87 -3.10 5.59
CA GLY A 173 -17.32 -2.52 6.86
C GLY A 173 -17.45 -3.55 7.99
N GLU A 174 -18.15 -4.66 7.75
CA GLU A 174 -18.37 -5.72 8.75
C GLU A 174 -17.05 -6.42 9.13
N ARG A 175 -16.20 -6.69 8.13
CA ARG A 175 -14.89 -7.27 8.35
C ARG A 175 -14.02 -6.40 9.26
N ASN A 176 -13.96 -5.09 9.02
CA ASN A 176 -13.13 -4.17 9.79
C ASN A 176 -13.65 -4.03 11.22
N LEU A 177 -14.96 -4.09 11.45
CA LEU A 177 -15.54 -4.04 12.78
C LEU A 177 -15.06 -5.22 13.65
N SER A 178 -15.04 -6.44 13.11
CA SER A 178 -14.56 -7.62 13.84
C SER A 178 -13.09 -7.50 14.26
N TYR A 179 -12.23 -6.91 13.42
CA TYR A 179 -10.83 -6.67 13.74
C TYR A 179 -10.64 -5.57 14.80
N LEU A 180 -11.47 -4.51 14.76
CA LEU A 180 -11.46 -3.47 15.80
C LEU A 180 -11.86 -4.02 17.16
N GLU A 181 -12.88 -4.87 17.23
CA GLU A 181 -13.28 -5.53 18.46
C GLU A 181 -12.17 -6.42 19.03
N GLU A 182 -11.43 -7.12 18.16
CA GLU A 182 -10.29 -7.93 18.58
C GLU A 182 -9.10 -7.07 19.03
N ALA A 183 -8.84 -5.95 18.37
CA ALA A 183 -7.79 -5.01 18.76
C ALA A 183 -8.04 -4.41 20.14
N VAL A 184 -9.28 -4.00 20.43
CA VAL A 184 -9.69 -3.49 21.76
C VAL A 184 -9.50 -4.56 22.87
N LYS A 185 -9.74 -5.83 22.57
CA LYS A 185 -9.52 -6.92 23.53
C LYS A 185 -8.04 -7.19 23.84
N ARG A 186 -7.14 -6.89 22.90
CA ARG A 186 -5.69 -7.10 23.03
C ARG A 186 -4.95 -5.92 23.67
N CYS A 187 -5.57 -4.73 23.68
CA CYS A 187 -5.05 -3.52 24.32
C CYS A 187 -6.04 -3.10 25.42
N PRO A 188 -5.95 -3.66 26.65
CA PRO A 188 -6.80 -3.28 27.77
C PRO A 188 -6.47 -1.87 28.28
#